data_b0c14d9749260b0dd2c1c30cf1868bbf
#
_entry.id   b0c14d9749260b0dd2c1c30cf1868bbf
#
_cell.length_a   1.000
_cell.length_b   1.000
_cell.length_c   1.000
_cell.angle_alpha   90.00
_cell.angle_beta   90.00
_cell.angle_gamma   90.00
#
_symmetry.space_group_name_H-M   'P 1'
#
loop_
_entity.id
_entity.type
_entity.pdbx_description
1 polymer ?
#
loop_
_entity_poly.entity_id
_entity_poly.type
_entity_poly.pdbx_seq_one_letter_code
_entity_poly.pdbx_strand_id
1 'polypeptide(L)'
;AARSCVVPMLSTLSLTLSYQVGVPSGRAAIATRSAGGPAMMARTPLMAGNWKMNTDLDEAVALAKAVSAEADKASGVDVAVCVPSPFLIPVKEALAGGKVGLGAQDCHWEDAGAFTGAISTSMIKSVGSDYVLAGHSERRAVFGDSDADVNKKVLKILAGGLKAILCIGELKEERESGETFNVCATQLSEGLAGVDAAMMKDIVIAYEPVWAIGTGLTATPEVAQETHAYIRSWFVENYSQEVADAVVIQYGGSVNDNNVDDLMACADIDGALVGGASLKADSFGRIVNYVKK
;
A
#
# COMPACT_ATOMS: atom_id res chain seq x y z
N ALA A 1 -28.81 -61.21 -38.86
CA ALA A 1 -29.95 -60.34 -38.73
C ALA A 1 -29.56 -59.11 -37.90
N ALA A 2 -29.18 -58.03 -38.58
CA ALA A 2 -28.86 -56.75 -37.95
C ALA A 2 -30.15 -55.93 -37.92
N ARG A 3 -30.55 -55.52 -36.73
CA ARG A 3 -31.59 -54.49 -36.55
C ARG A 3 -30.95 -53.13 -36.39
N SER A 4 -31.21 -52.29 -37.36
CA SER A 4 -30.87 -50.86 -37.36
C SER A 4 -31.79 -50.12 -36.39
N CYS A 5 -31.23 -49.37 -35.41
CA CYS A 5 -31.97 -48.47 -34.55
C CYS A 5 -31.68 -47.05 -35.03
N VAL A 6 -32.69 -46.39 -35.56
CA VAL A 6 -32.68 -44.98 -35.94
C VAL A 6 -33.03 -44.14 -34.70
N VAL A 7 -32.14 -43.24 -34.28
CA VAL A 7 -32.39 -42.26 -33.22
C VAL A 7 -32.73 -40.90 -33.87
N PRO A 8 -33.85 -40.26 -33.52
CA PRO A 8 -34.20 -38.97 -34.09
C PRO A 8 -33.33 -37.85 -33.49
N MET A 9 -32.80 -36.97 -34.36
CA MET A 9 -32.14 -35.72 -34.01
C MET A 9 -33.12 -34.74 -33.35
N LEU A 10 -32.86 -34.39 -32.10
CA LEU A 10 -33.45 -33.21 -31.46
C LEU A 10 -32.64 -31.98 -31.84
N SER A 11 -33.28 -31.04 -32.52
CA SER A 11 -32.73 -29.72 -32.83
C SER A 11 -32.74 -28.86 -31.56
N THR A 12 -31.57 -28.57 -31.04
CA THR A 12 -31.39 -27.58 -29.97
C THR A 12 -31.38 -26.17 -30.57
N LEU A 13 -32.43 -25.39 -30.28
CA LEU A 13 -32.44 -23.95 -30.50
C LEU A 13 -31.44 -23.30 -29.51
N SER A 14 -30.31 -22.77 -30.00
CA SER A 14 -29.44 -21.89 -29.24
C SER A 14 -30.05 -20.46 -29.24
N LEU A 15 -30.58 -20.05 -28.09
CA LEU A 15 -30.83 -18.63 -27.83
C LEU A 15 -29.49 -17.97 -27.43
N THR A 16 -28.91 -17.23 -28.35
CA THR A 16 -27.81 -16.34 -28.04
C THR A 16 -28.38 -15.02 -27.45
N LEU A 17 -28.29 -14.88 -26.13
CA LEU A 17 -28.54 -13.61 -25.45
C LEU A 17 -27.29 -12.74 -25.63
N SER A 18 -27.35 -11.78 -26.54
CA SER A 18 -26.31 -10.76 -26.69
C SER A 18 -26.48 -9.70 -25.59
N TYR A 19 -25.65 -9.78 -24.56
CA TYR A 19 -25.49 -8.71 -23.58
C TYR A 19 -24.64 -7.62 -24.24
N GLN A 20 -25.26 -6.51 -24.63
CA GLN A 20 -24.54 -5.28 -24.97
C GLN A 20 -24.17 -4.57 -23.68
N VAL A 21 -22.90 -4.71 -23.26
CA VAL A 21 -22.31 -3.86 -22.24
C VAL A 21 -22.04 -2.50 -22.89
N GLY A 22 -22.88 -1.52 -22.62
CA GLY A 22 -22.65 -0.14 -22.99
C GLY A 22 -21.48 0.40 -22.16
N VAL A 23 -20.35 0.65 -22.79
CA VAL A 23 -19.23 1.38 -22.21
C VAL A 23 -19.63 2.86 -22.19
N PRO A 24 -19.78 3.52 -21.02
CA PRO A 24 -19.98 4.97 -20.99
C PRO A 24 -18.64 5.64 -21.32
N SER A 25 -18.52 6.19 -22.53
CA SER A 25 -17.48 7.16 -22.88
C SER A 25 -17.82 8.49 -22.23
N GLY A 26 -17.49 8.64 -20.96
CA GLY A 26 -17.58 9.87 -20.21
C GLY A 26 -16.22 10.24 -19.68
N ARG A 27 -15.56 11.25 -20.27
CA ARG A 27 -14.50 11.98 -19.58
C ARG A 27 -15.12 12.50 -18.28
N ALA A 28 -14.73 11.92 -17.14
CA ALA A 28 -15.05 12.46 -15.84
C ALA A 28 -14.40 13.85 -15.75
N ALA A 29 -15.21 14.89 -15.72
CA ALA A 29 -14.75 16.23 -15.40
C ALA A 29 -14.27 16.19 -13.96
N ILE A 30 -12.97 16.48 -13.76
CA ILE A 30 -12.40 16.67 -12.43
C ILE A 30 -13.13 17.87 -11.82
N ALA A 31 -14.05 17.60 -10.90
CA ALA A 31 -14.76 18.64 -10.17
C ALA A 31 -13.73 19.35 -9.27
N THR A 32 -13.42 20.60 -9.60
CA THR A 32 -12.68 21.47 -8.69
C THR A 32 -13.52 21.67 -7.44
N ARG A 33 -13.07 21.15 -6.31
CA ARG A 33 -13.73 21.33 -5.01
C ARG A 33 -13.86 22.83 -4.71
N SER A 34 -15.08 23.31 -4.50
CA SER A 34 -15.34 24.63 -3.95
C SER A 34 -14.95 24.62 -2.46
N ALA A 35 -14.14 25.59 -2.03
CA ALA A 35 -13.81 25.81 -0.63
C ALA A 35 -15.07 26.20 0.15
N GLY A 36 -15.65 25.27 0.95
CA GLY A 36 -16.84 25.58 1.76
C GLY A 36 -17.56 24.37 2.38
N GLY A 37 -16.90 23.21 2.53
CA GLY A 37 -17.41 22.07 3.32
C GLY A 37 -16.95 22.13 4.79
N PRO A 38 -17.57 21.34 5.72
CA PRO A 38 -17.08 21.23 7.08
C PRO A 38 -15.61 20.88 7.07
N ALA A 39 -14.82 21.48 7.99
CA ALA A 39 -13.38 21.27 8.06
C ALA A 39 -13.12 19.74 8.13
N MET A 40 -12.57 19.19 7.06
CA MET A 40 -12.12 17.80 7.04
C MET A 40 -11.14 17.65 8.21
N MET A 41 -11.36 16.64 9.07
CA MET A 41 -10.32 16.24 10.02
C MET A 41 -9.09 15.90 9.18
N ALA A 42 -8.04 16.70 9.35
CA ALA A 42 -6.81 16.51 8.59
C ALA A 42 -6.26 15.11 8.91
N ARG A 43 -6.07 14.28 7.87
CA ARG A 43 -5.40 12.98 8.03
C ARG A 43 -4.01 13.22 8.60
N THR A 44 -3.63 12.43 9.61
CA THR A 44 -2.25 12.45 10.08
C THR A 44 -1.38 11.74 9.06
N PRO A 45 -0.41 12.42 8.42
CA PRO A 45 0.47 11.78 7.47
C PRO A 45 1.32 10.69 8.12
N LEU A 46 1.59 9.61 7.38
CA LEU A 46 2.48 8.53 7.81
C LEU A 46 3.76 8.51 6.96
N MET A 47 4.91 8.67 7.57
CA MET A 47 6.22 8.45 6.96
C MET A 47 6.75 7.08 7.37
N ALA A 48 6.72 6.12 6.46
CA ALA A 48 7.17 4.75 6.71
C ALA A 48 8.49 4.47 5.98
N GLY A 49 9.53 4.08 6.71
CA GLY A 49 10.81 3.64 6.14
C GLY A 49 10.80 2.15 5.86
N ASN A 50 10.85 1.74 4.62
CA ASN A 50 11.06 0.35 4.24
C ASN A 50 12.56 0.10 4.04
N TRP A 51 13.18 -0.59 4.99
CA TRP A 51 14.63 -0.87 4.94
C TRP A 51 15.00 -1.95 3.92
N LYS A 52 13.98 -2.66 3.38
CA LYS A 52 14.19 -3.79 2.46
C LYS A 52 15.16 -4.81 3.04
N MET A 53 15.99 -5.44 2.23
CA MET A 53 16.99 -6.41 2.66
C MET A 53 18.34 -5.70 2.89
N ASN A 54 18.39 -4.84 3.91
CA ASN A 54 19.60 -4.09 4.27
C ASN A 54 19.83 -4.14 5.78
N THR A 55 21.02 -3.65 6.18
CA THR A 55 21.56 -3.59 7.54
C THR A 55 22.02 -4.94 8.07
N ASP A 56 22.94 -4.90 9.00
CA ASP A 56 23.19 -5.95 9.98
C ASP A 56 22.54 -5.57 11.33
N LEU A 57 22.81 -6.33 12.39
CA LEU A 57 22.20 -6.12 13.69
C LEU A 57 22.60 -4.77 14.31
N ASP A 58 23.89 -4.46 14.29
CA ASP A 58 24.41 -3.25 14.94
C ASP A 58 23.98 -2.00 14.17
N GLU A 59 24.02 -2.05 12.84
CA GLU A 59 23.52 -1.00 11.95
C GLU A 59 22.01 -0.77 12.15
N ALA A 60 21.21 -1.84 12.23
CA ALA A 60 19.77 -1.74 12.43
C ALA A 60 19.42 -1.04 13.75
N VAL A 61 20.09 -1.41 14.84
CA VAL A 61 19.90 -0.79 16.16
C VAL A 61 20.35 0.66 16.16
N ALA A 62 21.50 0.96 15.56
CA ALA A 62 22.02 2.33 15.47
C ALA A 62 21.08 3.24 14.65
N LEU A 63 20.64 2.74 13.49
CA LEU A 63 19.71 3.46 12.62
C LEU A 63 18.36 3.70 13.30
N ALA A 64 17.81 2.70 13.99
CA ALA A 64 16.55 2.84 14.73
C ALA A 64 16.61 3.96 15.78
N LYS A 65 17.69 4.00 16.57
CA LYS A 65 17.89 5.07 17.57
C LYS A 65 18.00 6.44 16.93
N ALA A 66 18.73 6.55 15.83
CA ALA A 66 18.91 7.81 15.12
C ALA A 66 17.59 8.28 14.48
N VAL A 67 16.80 7.37 13.88
CA VAL A 67 15.46 7.67 13.34
C VAL A 67 14.51 8.10 14.45
N SER A 68 14.55 7.46 15.63
CA SER A 68 13.73 7.86 16.77
C SER A 68 14.03 9.30 17.21
N ALA A 69 15.30 9.67 17.28
CA ALA A 69 15.72 11.02 17.65
C ALA A 69 15.27 12.08 16.61
N GLU A 70 15.24 11.73 15.32
CA GLU A 70 14.69 12.63 14.28
C GLU A 70 13.16 12.72 14.34
N ALA A 71 12.48 11.62 14.59
CA ALA A 71 11.03 11.57 14.72
C ALA A 71 10.54 12.39 15.93
N ASP A 72 11.30 12.45 17.02
CA ASP A 72 10.94 13.22 18.21
C ASP A 72 10.87 14.73 17.95
N LYS A 73 11.56 15.23 16.91
CA LYS A 73 11.51 16.64 16.47
C LYS A 73 10.24 16.93 15.67
N ALA A 74 9.61 15.91 15.08
CA ALA A 74 8.45 16.08 14.22
C ALA A 74 7.15 16.25 15.01
N SER A 75 6.20 16.98 14.45
CA SER A 75 4.86 17.16 14.99
C SER A 75 3.80 16.98 13.91
N GLY A 76 2.67 16.35 14.26
CA GLY A 76 1.55 16.16 13.34
C GLY A 76 1.86 15.17 12.20
N VAL A 77 2.81 14.26 12.40
CA VAL A 77 3.16 13.18 11.48
C VAL A 77 3.42 11.90 12.27
N ASP A 78 2.91 10.78 11.81
CA ASP A 78 3.24 9.45 12.29
C ASP A 78 4.47 8.92 11.54
N VAL A 79 5.32 8.18 12.27
CA VAL A 79 6.56 7.62 11.71
C VAL A 79 6.59 6.12 12.00
N ALA A 80 6.99 5.33 11.01
CA ALA A 80 7.20 3.90 11.18
C ALA A 80 8.47 3.44 10.44
N VAL A 81 9.03 2.30 10.87
CA VAL A 81 10.12 1.62 10.14
C VAL A 81 9.76 0.15 9.94
N CYS A 82 9.78 -0.30 8.69
CA CYS A 82 9.55 -1.69 8.31
C CYS A 82 10.91 -2.36 8.09
N VAL A 83 11.29 -3.25 9.00
CA VAL A 83 12.65 -3.79 9.10
C VAL A 83 12.69 -5.28 8.75
N PRO A 84 13.86 -5.82 8.33
CA PRO A 84 14.03 -7.26 8.16
C PRO A 84 13.66 -8.03 9.42
N SER A 85 13.03 -9.18 9.25
CA SER A 85 12.49 -9.99 10.35
C SER A 85 13.49 -10.34 11.46
N PRO A 86 14.78 -10.62 11.17
CA PRO A 86 15.78 -10.89 12.23
C PRO A 86 15.99 -9.71 13.18
N PHE A 87 15.63 -8.50 12.76
CA PHE A 87 15.91 -7.28 13.53
C PHE A 87 14.65 -6.72 14.22
N LEU A 88 13.49 -7.35 14.11
CA LEU A 88 12.25 -6.87 14.73
C LEU A 88 12.40 -6.66 16.25
N ILE A 89 12.93 -7.64 16.96
CA ILE A 89 13.11 -7.55 18.44
C ILE A 89 14.11 -6.46 18.81
N PRO A 90 15.38 -6.48 18.33
CA PRO A 90 16.36 -5.47 18.73
C PRO A 90 15.98 -4.05 18.28
N VAL A 91 15.30 -3.90 17.16
CA VAL A 91 14.79 -2.58 16.73
C VAL A 91 13.63 -2.15 17.62
N LYS A 92 12.71 -3.03 18.02
CA LYS A 92 11.64 -2.69 18.99
C LYS A 92 12.22 -2.17 20.30
N GLU A 93 13.27 -2.81 20.81
CA GLU A 93 13.95 -2.38 22.01
C GLU A 93 14.63 -1.01 21.82
N ALA A 94 15.25 -0.79 20.66
CA ALA A 94 15.92 0.46 20.32
C ALA A 94 14.93 1.64 20.16
N LEU A 95 13.68 1.37 19.77
CA LEU A 95 12.59 2.35 19.62
C LEU A 95 11.79 2.58 20.91
N ALA A 96 12.10 1.87 21.99
CA ALA A 96 11.32 1.93 23.23
C ALA A 96 11.27 3.36 23.80
N GLY A 97 10.04 3.82 24.10
CA GLY A 97 9.78 5.16 24.63
C GLY A 97 9.69 6.27 23.58
N GLY A 98 9.98 5.99 22.31
CA GLY A 98 9.83 6.91 21.18
C GLY A 98 8.46 6.83 20.52
N LYS A 99 8.26 7.65 19.49
CA LYS A 99 7.02 7.74 18.69
C LYS A 99 7.02 6.86 17.45
N VAL A 100 8.14 6.20 17.13
CA VAL A 100 8.29 5.44 15.89
C VAL A 100 7.64 4.07 16.04
N GLY A 101 6.66 3.79 15.17
CA GLY A 101 6.06 2.48 15.04
C GLY A 101 6.99 1.46 14.37
N LEU A 102 6.86 0.19 14.76
CA LEU A 102 7.60 -0.90 14.13
C LEU A 102 6.71 -1.62 13.12
N GLY A 103 7.26 -1.96 11.95
CA GLY A 103 6.62 -2.74 10.91
C GLY A 103 7.43 -3.95 10.49
N ALA A 104 6.74 -5.02 10.12
CA ALA A 104 7.32 -6.15 9.39
C ALA A 104 7.16 -5.92 7.88
N GLN A 105 8.08 -6.51 7.09
CA GLN A 105 8.11 -6.33 5.63
C GLN A 105 7.21 -7.31 4.87
N ASP A 106 6.74 -8.36 5.51
CA ASP A 106 5.82 -9.36 4.97
C ASP A 106 5.28 -10.24 6.10
N CYS A 107 4.24 -11.03 5.81
CA CYS A 107 3.74 -12.10 6.68
C CYS A 107 3.18 -13.25 5.86
N HIS A 108 2.98 -14.40 6.50
CA HIS A 108 2.19 -15.51 5.99
C HIS A 108 0.77 -15.45 6.53
N TRP A 109 -0.21 -15.92 5.75
CA TRP A 109 -1.64 -15.91 6.14
C TRP A 109 -2.04 -17.08 7.06
N GLU A 110 -1.20 -18.11 7.21
CA GLU A 110 -1.44 -19.18 8.18
C GLU A 110 -0.86 -18.82 9.54
N ASP A 111 -1.50 -19.31 10.62
CA ASP A 111 -1.05 -19.05 11.99
C ASP A 111 0.17 -19.89 12.38
N ALA A 112 0.23 -21.13 11.86
CA ALA A 112 1.29 -22.09 12.12
C ALA A 112 1.26 -23.20 11.07
N GLY A 113 2.31 -24.00 10.98
CA GLY A 113 2.33 -25.17 10.10
C GLY A 113 3.66 -25.42 9.43
N ALA A 114 3.63 -26.21 8.36
CA ALA A 114 4.80 -26.61 7.59
C ALA A 114 5.17 -25.53 6.55
N PHE A 115 5.49 -24.33 7.02
CA PHE A 115 5.84 -23.15 6.22
C PHE A 115 7.23 -22.65 6.60
N THR A 116 8.23 -23.49 6.41
CA THR A 116 9.62 -23.21 6.81
C THR A 116 10.11 -21.87 6.26
N GLY A 117 10.53 -20.97 7.14
CA GLY A 117 10.99 -19.61 6.81
C GLY A 117 9.90 -18.55 6.77
N ALA A 118 8.62 -18.91 6.77
CA ALA A 118 7.54 -17.95 6.86
C ALA A 118 7.35 -17.44 8.30
N ILE A 119 6.77 -16.24 8.41
CA ILE A 119 6.52 -15.57 9.69
C ILE A 119 5.02 -15.26 9.76
N SER A 120 4.35 -15.74 10.81
CA SER A 120 2.92 -15.48 11.01
C SER A 120 2.66 -14.11 11.63
N THR A 121 1.44 -13.61 11.47
CA THR A 121 1.01 -12.35 12.11
C THR A 121 1.07 -12.42 13.63
N SER A 122 0.82 -13.60 14.23
CA SER A 122 0.96 -13.80 15.68
C SER A 122 2.41 -13.65 16.15
N MET A 123 3.40 -14.16 15.38
CA MET A 123 4.82 -13.94 15.67
C MET A 123 5.18 -12.46 15.58
N ILE A 124 4.72 -11.76 14.55
CA ILE A 124 4.94 -10.31 14.35
C ILE A 124 4.31 -9.51 15.50
N LYS A 125 3.08 -9.85 15.89
CA LYS A 125 2.39 -9.19 17.02
C LYS A 125 3.10 -9.41 18.34
N SER A 126 3.63 -10.62 18.58
CA SER A 126 4.29 -10.99 19.82
C SER A 126 5.55 -10.19 20.12
N VAL A 127 6.21 -9.67 19.09
CA VAL A 127 7.39 -8.79 19.24
C VAL A 127 7.02 -7.31 19.28
N GLY A 128 5.74 -6.98 19.33
CA GLY A 128 5.24 -5.62 19.50
C GLY A 128 5.30 -4.78 18.22
N SER A 129 5.20 -5.42 17.06
CA SER A 129 5.05 -4.71 15.79
C SER A 129 3.65 -4.08 15.66
N ASP A 130 3.57 -2.95 14.97
CA ASP A 130 2.33 -2.20 14.76
C ASP A 130 1.81 -2.36 13.33
N TYR A 131 2.73 -2.49 12.36
CA TYR A 131 2.44 -2.50 10.92
C TYR A 131 2.99 -3.76 10.24
N VAL A 132 2.40 -4.10 9.09
CA VAL A 132 2.95 -5.11 8.17
C VAL A 132 2.74 -4.62 6.74
N LEU A 133 3.79 -4.67 5.91
CA LEU A 133 3.66 -4.47 4.46
C LEU A 133 2.98 -5.70 3.83
N ALA A 134 2.08 -5.47 2.89
CA ALA A 134 1.45 -6.51 2.10
C ALA A 134 1.48 -6.14 0.61
N GLY A 135 1.97 -7.04 -0.24
CA GLY A 135 1.96 -6.85 -1.68
C GLY A 135 2.97 -5.83 -2.21
N HIS A 136 4.06 -5.54 -1.49
CA HIS A 136 5.14 -4.69 -2.00
C HIS A 136 5.59 -5.15 -3.40
N SER A 137 5.91 -4.20 -4.28
CA SER A 137 6.26 -4.49 -5.68
C SER A 137 7.36 -5.55 -5.86
N GLU A 138 8.37 -5.56 -4.99
CA GLU A 138 9.41 -6.60 -4.98
C GLU A 138 8.84 -7.99 -4.61
N ARG A 139 7.85 -8.05 -3.70
CA ARG A 139 7.18 -9.31 -3.35
C ARG A 139 6.38 -9.87 -4.52
N ARG A 140 5.69 -9.01 -5.26
CA ARG A 140 4.95 -9.38 -6.46
C ARG A 140 5.89 -9.84 -7.58
N ALA A 141 6.94 -9.06 -7.87
CA ALA A 141 7.83 -9.31 -9.01
C ALA A 141 8.83 -10.45 -8.78
N VAL A 142 9.41 -10.58 -7.58
CA VAL A 142 10.51 -11.53 -7.28
C VAL A 142 10.00 -12.79 -6.61
N PHE A 143 9.03 -12.68 -5.72
CA PHE A 143 8.53 -13.81 -4.90
C PHE A 143 7.19 -14.35 -5.41
N GLY A 144 6.55 -13.68 -6.37
CA GLY A 144 5.34 -14.17 -7.02
C GLY A 144 4.07 -14.00 -6.19
N ASP A 145 4.02 -13.06 -5.23
CA ASP A 145 2.81 -12.74 -4.48
C ASP A 145 1.71 -12.27 -5.46
N SER A 146 0.64 -13.04 -5.59
CA SER A 146 -0.55 -12.67 -6.37
C SER A 146 -1.46 -11.73 -5.56
N ASP A 147 -2.42 -11.05 -6.23
CA ASP A 147 -3.42 -10.23 -5.52
C ASP A 147 -4.25 -11.07 -4.54
N ALA A 148 -4.55 -12.31 -4.88
CA ALA A 148 -5.22 -13.26 -3.98
C ALA A 148 -4.37 -13.59 -2.73
N ASP A 149 -3.05 -13.71 -2.87
CA ASP A 149 -2.16 -13.93 -1.72
C ASP A 149 -2.03 -12.65 -0.88
N VAL A 150 -1.95 -11.49 -1.52
CA VAL A 150 -1.94 -10.19 -0.85
C VAL A 150 -3.23 -10.00 -0.05
N ASN A 151 -4.38 -10.34 -0.60
CA ASN A 151 -5.66 -10.28 0.12
C ASN A 151 -5.67 -11.16 1.38
N LYS A 152 -5.23 -12.43 1.27
CA LYS A 152 -5.11 -13.31 2.45
C LYS A 152 -4.22 -12.71 3.52
N LYS A 153 -3.09 -12.09 3.12
CA LYS A 153 -2.19 -11.39 4.05
C LYS A 153 -2.88 -10.20 4.71
N VAL A 154 -3.56 -9.33 3.94
CA VAL A 154 -4.30 -8.18 4.46
C VAL A 154 -5.34 -8.60 5.49
N LEU A 155 -6.21 -9.56 5.14
CA LEU A 155 -7.22 -10.08 6.06
C LEU A 155 -6.60 -10.66 7.34
N LYS A 156 -5.47 -11.36 7.21
CA LYS A 156 -4.78 -11.95 8.35
C LYS A 156 -4.11 -10.92 9.25
N ILE A 157 -3.53 -9.86 8.67
CA ILE A 157 -2.93 -8.73 9.39
C ILE A 157 -4.00 -8.06 10.25
N LEU A 158 -5.16 -7.74 9.65
CA LEU A 158 -6.28 -7.10 10.35
C LEU A 158 -6.85 -8.00 11.44
N ALA A 159 -7.06 -9.29 11.17
CA ALA A 159 -7.51 -10.26 12.17
C ALA A 159 -6.53 -10.40 13.35
N GLY A 160 -5.22 -10.21 13.10
CA GLY A 160 -4.18 -10.15 14.13
C GLY A 160 -4.16 -8.86 14.95
N GLY A 161 -5.00 -7.88 14.62
CA GLY A 161 -5.03 -6.55 15.25
C GLY A 161 -3.75 -5.76 14.97
N LEU A 162 -3.23 -5.89 13.76
CA LEU A 162 -2.11 -5.13 13.20
C LEU A 162 -2.65 -4.21 12.10
N LYS A 163 -1.88 -3.18 11.74
CA LYS A 163 -2.19 -2.30 10.61
C LYS A 163 -1.52 -2.82 9.34
N ALA A 164 -2.27 -2.90 8.23
CA ALA A 164 -1.73 -3.29 6.94
C ALA A 164 -1.34 -2.06 6.13
N ILE A 165 -0.11 -2.06 5.58
CA ILE A 165 0.29 -1.14 4.52
C ILE A 165 0.19 -1.94 3.22
N LEU A 166 -0.93 -1.76 2.51
CA LEU A 166 -1.19 -2.41 1.24
C LEU A 166 -0.49 -1.65 0.11
N CYS A 167 0.47 -2.30 -0.53
CA CYS A 167 1.21 -1.75 -1.66
C CYS A 167 0.51 -2.11 -2.98
N ILE A 168 0.28 -1.08 -3.80
CA ILE A 168 -0.31 -1.18 -5.13
C ILE A 168 0.47 -0.30 -6.10
N GLY A 169 0.41 -0.61 -7.38
CA GLY A 169 1.02 0.24 -8.41
C GLY A 169 1.33 -0.51 -9.70
N GLU A 170 1.43 0.25 -10.76
CA GLU A 170 1.60 -0.23 -12.11
C GLU A 170 3.07 -0.39 -12.51
N LEU A 171 3.32 -1.31 -13.42
CA LEU A 171 4.58 -1.48 -14.11
C LEU A 171 4.77 -0.37 -15.18
N LYS A 172 5.98 -0.28 -15.73
CA LYS A 172 6.31 0.71 -16.75
C LYS A 172 5.46 0.53 -18.01
N GLU A 173 5.31 -0.68 -18.46
CA GLU A 173 4.53 -1.04 -19.65
C GLU A 173 3.04 -0.69 -19.47
N GLU A 174 2.51 -0.89 -18.28
CA GLU A 174 1.13 -0.56 -17.92
C GLU A 174 0.95 0.97 -17.89
N ARG A 175 1.93 1.72 -17.38
CA ARG A 175 1.93 3.18 -17.43
C ARG A 175 1.94 3.70 -18.86
N GLU A 176 2.83 3.17 -19.68
CA GLU A 176 2.97 3.59 -21.10
C GLU A 176 1.74 3.26 -21.94
N SER A 177 1.02 2.19 -21.60
CA SER A 177 -0.25 1.81 -22.25
C SER A 177 -1.48 2.52 -21.68
N GLY A 178 -1.33 3.34 -20.63
CA GLY A 178 -2.44 4.08 -20.02
C GLY A 178 -3.29 3.26 -19.04
N GLU A 179 -2.81 2.10 -18.58
CA GLU A 179 -3.53 1.16 -17.71
C GLU A 179 -3.37 1.45 -16.21
N THR A 180 -2.65 2.50 -15.81
CA THR A 180 -2.36 2.84 -14.40
C THR A 180 -3.60 2.73 -13.51
N PHE A 181 -4.71 3.35 -13.90
CA PHE A 181 -5.92 3.37 -13.10
C PHE A 181 -6.61 2.01 -13.02
N ASN A 182 -6.61 1.24 -14.13
CA ASN A 182 -7.16 -0.10 -14.15
C ASN A 182 -6.37 -1.06 -13.27
N VAL A 183 -5.03 -0.96 -13.30
CA VAL A 183 -4.15 -1.74 -12.42
C VAL A 183 -4.40 -1.40 -10.95
N CYS A 184 -4.41 -0.11 -10.61
CA CYS A 184 -4.69 0.34 -9.23
C CYS A 184 -6.08 -0.13 -8.76
N ALA A 185 -7.11 0.00 -9.60
CA ALA A 185 -8.48 -0.43 -9.27
C ALA A 185 -8.55 -1.95 -9.04
N THR A 186 -7.89 -2.74 -9.88
CA THR A 186 -7.84 -4.20 -9.75
C THR A 186 -7.14 -4.60 -8.45
N GLN A 187 -5.95 -4.06 -8.19
CA GLN A 187 -5.17 -4.38 -6.99
C GLN A 187 -5.87 -3.93 -5.69
N LEU A 188 -6.60 -2.80 -5.72
CA LEU A 188 -7.44 -2.37 -4.60
C LEU A 188 -8.63 -3.31 -4.40
N SER A 189 -9.37 -3.60 -5.47
CA SER A 189 -10.56 -4.46 -5.42
C SER A 189 -10.23 -5.87 -4.92
N GLU A 190 -9.17 -6.47 -5.47
CA GLU A 190 -8.73 -7.81 -5.09
C GLU A 190 -8.05 -7.82 -3.72
N GLY A 191 -7.13 -6.88 -3.46
CA GLY A 191 -6.39 -6.80 -2.19
C GLY A 191 -7.26 -6.49 -0.97
N LEU A 192 -8.36 -5.75 -1.16
CA LEU A 192 -9.31 -5.38 -0.10
C LEU A 192 -10.59 -6.23 -0.11
N ALA A 193 -10.66 -7.30 -0.90
CA ALA A 193 -11.83 -8.19 -0.91
C ALA A 193 -12.11 -8.71 0.50
N GLY A 194 -13.36 -8.54 0.98
CA GLY A 194 -13.77 -8.94 2.33
C GLY A 194 -13.34 -8.01 3.46
N VAL A 195 -12.69 -6.88 3.18
CA VAL A 195 -12.41 -5.82 4.15
C VAL A 195 -13.62 -4.89 4.20
N ASP A 196 -14.24 -4.74 5.35
CA ASP A 196 -15.36 -3.81 5.54
C ASP A 196 -14.91 -2.38 5.92
N ALA A 197 -15.85 -1.42 5.89
CA ALA A 197 -15.55 -0.03 6.19
C ALA A 197 -14.99 0.19 7.61
N ALA A 198 -15.38 -0.62 8.59
CA ALA A 198 -14.89 -0.48 9.96
C ALA A 198 -13.43 -0.92 10.11
N MET A 199 -12.97 -1.84 9.26
CA MET A 199 -11.58 -2.30 9.23
C MET A 199 -10.65 -1.29 8.53
N MET A 200 -11.17 -0.38 7.68
CA MET A 200 -10.36 0.57 6.90
C MET A 200 -9.51 1.52 7.74
N LYS A 201 -9.85 1.74 9.01
CA LYS A 201 -9.04 2.52 9.97
C LYS A 201 -7.65 1.91 10.24
N ASP A 202 -7.49 0.61 9.97
CA ASP A 202 -6.25 -0.15 10.17
C ASP A 202 -5.57 -0.47 8.82
N ILE A 203 -5.99 0.20 7.73
CA ILE A 203 -5.40 0.11 6.39
C ILE A 203 -4.71 1.42 6.04
N VAL A 204 -3.52 1.30 5.50
CA VAL A 204 -2.78 2.35 4.78
C VAL A 204 -2.56 1.84 3.36
N ILE A 205 -2.74 2.70 2.36
CA ILE A 205 -2.39 2.38 0.98
C ILE A 205 -1.03 3.00 0.66
N ALA A 206 -0.14 2.24 0.05
CA ALA A 206 1.11 2.73 -0.51
C ALA A 206 1.06 2.59 -2.04
N TYR A 207 0.93 3.73 -2.73
CA TYR A 207 1.01 3.73 -4.19
C TYR A 207 2.47 3.73 -4.65
N GLU A 208 2.86 2.66 -5.29
CA GLU A 208 4.21 2.43 -5.81
C GLU A 208 4.20 2.51 -7.35
N PRO A 209 4.53 3.67 -7.99
CA PRO A 209 4.82 3.67 -9.41
C PRO A 209 6.10 2.85 -9.64
N VAL A 210 5.96 1.55 -9.99
CA VAL A 210 7.08 0.59 -10.00
C VAL A 210 8.20 1.05 -10.94
N TRP A 211 7.84 1.73 -12.02
CA TRP A 211 8.77 2.35 -12.97
C TRP A 211 9.64 3.47 -12.38
N ALA A 212 9.23 4.04 -11.23
CA ALA A 212 9.96 5.09 -10.50
C ALA A 212 10.66 4.58 -9.23
N ILE A 213 10.79 3.26 -9.04
CA ILE A 213 11.47 2.67 -7.88
C ILE A 213 12.86 2.19 -8.29
N GLY A 214 13.91 2.84 -7.77
CA GLY A 214 15.29 2.41 -7.99
C GLY A 214 15.82 2.56 -9.43
N THR A 215 15.04 3.17 -10.32
CA THR A 215 15.38 3.35 -11.75
C THR A 215 16.07 4.68 -12.03
N GLY A 216 16.09 5.60 -11.05
CA GLY A 216 16.53 6.99 -11.23
C GLY A 216 15.46 7.90 -11.84
N LEU A 217 14.30 7.34 -12.23
CA LEU A 217 13.12 8.10 -12.62
C LEU A 217 12.33 8.48 -11.37
N THR A 218 11.67 9.63 -11.40
CA THR A 218 10.74 10.09 -10.36
C THR A 218 9.44 10.55 -11.01
N ALA A 219 8.31 10.17 -10.46
CA ALA A 219 7.06 10.81 -10.84
C ALA A 219 7.10 12.27 -10.38
N THR A 220 6.60 13.19 -11.20
CA THR A 220 6.40 14.56 -10.75
C THR A 220 5.29 14.62 -9.69
N PRO A 221 5.23 15.66 -8.83
CA PRO A 221 4.14 15.81 -7.88
C PRO A 221 2.75 15.77 -8.53
N GLU A 222 2.61 16.33 -9.74
CA GLU A 222 1.34 16.34 -10.49
C GLU A 222 0.93 14.92 -10.91
N VAL A 223 1.89 14.13 -11.40
CA VAL A 223 1.67 12.73 -11.81
C VAL A 223 1.31 11.86 -10.60
N ALA A 224 1.99 12.05 -9.48
CA ALA A 224 1.69 11.38 -8.23
C ALA A 224 0.30 11.78 -7.71
N GLN A 225 0.01 13.08 -7.70
CA GLN A 225 -1.30 13.62 -7.27
C GLN A 225 -2.45 13.05 -8.10
N GLU A 226 -2.30 12.97 -9.42
CA GLU A 226 -3.34 12.42 -10.30
C GLU A 226 -3.73 11.00 -9.90
N THR A 227 -2.74 10.13 -9.66
CA THR A 227 -3.01 8.75 -9.26
C THR A 227 -3.54 8.66 -7.84
N HIS A 228 -3.03 9.47 -6.90
CA HIS A 228 -3.55 9.52 -5.54
C HIS A 228 -5.01 10.01 -5.50
N ALA A 229 -5.37 11.03 -6.28
CA ALA A 229 -6.75 11.49 -6.40
C ALA A 229 -7.67 10.40 -6.96
N TYR A 230 -7.20 9.65 -7.97
CA TYR A 230 -7.94 8.49 -8.49
C TYR A 230 -8.16 7.42 -7.42
N ILE A 231 -7.11 7.02 -6.68
CA ILE A 231 -7.21 6.04 -5.59
C ILE A 231 -8.23 6.52 -4.54
N ARG A 232 -8.20 7.79 -4.19
CA ARG A 232 -9.15 8.36 -3.23
C ARG A 232 -10.58 8.34 -3.76
N SER A 233 -10.80 8.66 -5.05
CA SER A 233 -12.13 8.57 -5.68
C SER A 233 -12.64 7.12 -5.71
N TRP A 234 -11.76 6.15 -5.90
CA TRP A 234 -12.10 4.73 -5.81
C TRP A 234 -12.68 4.37 -4.43
N PHE A 235 -12.13 4.91 -3.34
CA PHE A 235 -12.68 4.70 -1.99
C PHE A 235 -14.05 5.35 -1.81
N VAL A 236 -14.31 6.50 -2.43
CA VAL A 236 -15.66 7.12 -2.42
C VAL A 236 -16.67 6.20 -3.06
N GLU A 237 -16.32 5.62 -4.21
CA GLU A 237 -17.21 4.77 -5.01
C GLU A 237 -17.45 3.38 -4.39
N ASN A 238 -16.43 2.78 -3.77
CA ASN A 238 -16.48 1.40 -3.32
C ASN A 238 -16.74 1.25 -1.81
N TYR A 239 -16.55 2.32 -1.02
CA TYR A 239 -16.83 2.36 0.42
C TYR A 239 -17.73 3.52 0.77
N SER A 240 -17.17 4.67 1.10
CA SER A 240 -17.91 5.90 1.40
C SER A 240 -16.99 7.12 1.39
N GLN A 241 -17.59 8.33 1.42
CA GLN A 241 -16.83 9.57 1.56
C GLN A 241 -16.05 9.60 2.88
N GLU A 242 -16.61 9.10 3.99
CA GLU A 242 -15.94 9.07 5.29
C GLU A 242 -14.69 8.19 5.26
N VAL A 243 -14.77 7.01 4.62
CA VAL A 243 -13.60 6.14 4.44
C VAL A 243 -12.56 6.82 3.55
N ALA A 244 -12.97 7.40 2.43
CA ALA A 244 -12.07 8.12 1.53
C ALA A 244 -11.38 9.32 2.22
N ASP A 245 -12.09 10.01 3.10
CA ASP A 245 -11.56 11.14 3.86
C ASP A 245 -10.63 10.70 5.00
N ALA A 246 -10.72 9.47 5.48
CA ALA A 246 -9.93 8.93 6.59
C ALA A 246 -8.71 8.11 6.16
N VAL A 247 -8.79 7.39 5.03
CA VAL A 247 -7.72 6.49 4.58
C VAL A 247 -6.45 7.27 4.24
N VAL A 248 -5.32 6.81 4.79
CA VAL A 248 -3.98 7.35 4.51
C VAL A 248 -3.46 6.72 3.22
N ILE A 249 -3.05 7.55 2.26
CA ILE A 249 -2.48 7.11 0.98
C ILE A 249 -1.05 7.66 0.88
N GLN A 250 -0.07 6.77 0.99
CA GLN A 250 1.35 7.09 0.90
C GLN A 250 1.83 7.05 -0.55
N TYR A 251 2.76 7.93 -0.91
CA TYR A 251 3.54 7.81 -2.13
C TYR A 251 4.75 6.88 -1.89
N GLY A 252 4.84 5.80 -2.66
CA GLY A 252 5.87 4.76 -2.54
C GLY A 252 6.93 4.78 -3.65
N GLY A 253 6.94 5.79 -4.50
CA GLY A 253 8.02 5.99 -5.48
C GLY A 253 9.29 6.56 -4.83
N SER A 254 10.18 7.13 -5.65
CA SER A 254 11.44 7.71 -5.17
C SER A 254 11.19 9.00 -4.40
N VAL A 255 11.34 8.96 -3.06
CA VAL A 255 11.26 10.12 -2.17
C VAL A 255 12.64 10.44 -1.62
N ASN A 256 12.97 11.72 -1.57
CA ASN A 256 14.23 12.23 -1.05
C ASN A 256 14.07 13.63 -0.47
N ASP A 257 15.16 14.18 0.08
CA ASP A 257 15.23 15.47 0.75
C ASP A 257 14.76 16.66 -0.12
N ASN A 258 14.87 16.54 -1.46
CA ASN A 258 14.59 17.63 -2.39
C ASN A 258 13.14 17.64 -2.90
N ASN A 259 12.44 16.49 -2.90
CA ASN A 259 11.11 16.39 -3.49
C ASN A 259 9.98 16.17 -2.47
N VAL A 260 10.31 15.85 -1.22
CA VAL A 260 9.30 15.51 -0.19
C VAL A 260 8.34 16.68 0.05
N ASP A 261 8.81 17.94 0.11
CA ASP A 261 7.95 19.09 0.39
C ASP A 261 6.90 19.32 -0.72
N ASP A 262 7.31 19.13 -1.99
CA ASP A 262 6.42 19.27 -3.13
C ASP A 262 5.40 18.11 -3.20
N LEU A 263 5.82 16.89 -2.89
CA LEU A 263 4.92 15.76 -2.78
C LEU A 263 3.90 15.96 -1.66
N MET A 264 4.36 16.38 -0.48
CA MET A 264 3.50 16.61 0.69
C MET A 264 2.62 17.86 0.59
N ALA A 265 2.85 18.73 -0.41
CA ALA A 265 1.96 19.84 -0.75
C ALA A 265 0.75 19.37 -1.57
N CYS A 266 0.77 18.15 -2.12
CA CYS A 266 -0.33 17.57 -2.87
C CYS A 266 -1.49 17.17 -1.94
N ALA A 267 -2.72 17.43 -2.39
CA ALA A 267 -3.93 17.31 -1.55
C ALA A 267 -4.26 15.86 -1.14
N ASP A 268 -3.88 14.88 -1.96
CA ASP A 268 -4.23 13.48 -1.77
C ASP A 268 -3.05 12.58 -1.37
N ILE A 269 -1.86 13.17 -1.17
CA ILE A 269 -0.68 12.46 -0.68
C ILE A 269 -0.58 12.64 0.84
N ASP A 270 -0.76 11.53 1.58
CA ASP A 270 -0.81 11.53 3.04
C ASP A 270 0.43 10.87 3.65
N GLY A 271 1.58 11.04 3.04
CA GLY A 271 2.83 10.49 3.53
C GLY A 271 3.64 9.75 2.47
N ALA A 272 4.64 9.01 2.93
CA ALA A 272 5.53 8.30 2.03
C ALA A 272 5.95 6.93 2.58
N LEU A 273 6.05 5.96 1.67
CA LEU A 273 6.77 4.70 1.91
C LEU A 273 8.16 4.82 1.30
N VAL A 274 9.17 5.05 2.14
CA VAL A 274 10.51 5.48 1.75
C VAL A 274 11.47 4.29 1.74
N GLY A 275 12.09 4.00 0.59
CA GLY A 275 13.12 2.96 0.47
C GLY A 275 14.51 3.47 0.88
N GLY A 276 15.43 3.59 -0.08
CA GLY A 276 16.86 3.87 0.16
C GLY A 276 17.17 5.09 1.04
N ALA A 277 16.40 6.17 0.95
CA ALA A 277 16.59 7.34 1.81
C ALA A 277 16.30 7.04 3.30
N SER A 278 15.50 6.00 3.61
CA SER A 278 15.22 5.60 4.99
C SER A 278 16.38 4.85 5.67
N LEU A 279 17.41 4.47 4.92
CA LEU A 279 18.64 3.85 5.44
C LEU A 279 19.65 4.88 5.95
N LYS A 280 19.35 6.16 5.85
CA LYS A 280 20.17 7.27 6.36
C LYS A 280 19.32 8.11 7.28
N ALA A 281 19.68 8.17 8.57
CA ALA A 281 18.90 8.87 9.58
C ALA A 281 18.68 10.36 9.23
N ASP A 282 19.70 11.04 8.72
CA ASP A 282 19.59 12.47 8.34
C ASP A 282 18.61 12.67 7.18
N SER A 283 18.70 11.86 6.11
CA SER A 283 17.79 11.92 4.97
C SER A 283 16.36 11.57 5.37
N PHE A 284 16.17 10.47 6.13
CA PHE A 284 14.84 10.09 6.60
C PHE A 284 14.30 11.12 7.61
N GLY A 285 15.16 11.65 8.48
CA GLY A 285 14.84 12.74 9.40
C GLY A 285 14.35 13.99 8.65
N ARG A 286 15.01 14.37 7.55
CA ARG A 286 14.55 15.48 6.69
C ARG A 286 13.18 15.19 6.06
N ILE A 287 12.95 13.97 5.62
CA ILE A 287 11.65 13.54 5.05
C ILE A 287 10.55 13.59 6.11
N VAL A 288 10.80 13.08 7.31
CA VAL A 288 9.87 13.11 8.45
C VAL A 288 9.54 14.53 8.89
N ASN A 289 10.54 15.41 8.84
CA ASN A 289 10.42 16.84 9.20
C ASN A 289 10.24 17.73 7.95
N TYR A 290 9.45 17.26 6.96
CA TYR A 290 9.16 18.03 5.76
C TYR A 290 8.51 19.39 6.09
N VAL A 291 8.71 20.37 5.20
CA VAL A 291 8.14 21.69 5.34
C VAL A 291 6.77 21.72 4.69
N LYS A 292 5.74 21.93 5.49
CA LYS A 292 4.37 22.06 4.97
C LYS A 292 4.26 23.39 4.25
N LYS A 293 4.01 23.36 2.94
CA LYS A 293 3.78 24.53 2.09
C LYS A 293 2.37 25.04 2.16
#